data_8deafd0d8be8e3263e1fe216cd352fc5
#
_entry.id   8deafd0d8be8e3263e1fe216cd352fc5
#
_cell.length_a   1.000
_cell.length_b   1.000
_cell.length_c   1.000
_cell.angle_alpha   90.00
_cell.angle_beta   90.00
_cell.angle_gamma   90.00
#
_symmetry.space_group_name_H-M   'P 1'
#
loop_
_entity.id
_entity.type
_entity.pdbx_description
1 polymer ?
#
loop_
_entity_poly.entity_id
_entity_poly.type
_entity_poly.pdbx_seq_one_letter_code
_entity_poly.pdbx_strand_id
1 'polypeptide(L)'
;ATVNVDDMDHVIEVQKAISNMGYEANSQMEWLEQSKQQSNMIQAALGGIGAVSLLVAAIGIANTMMMSIYERTKEIGVLKVLGCSLATIRNMFLIEAGFIGFMGGLIGLTLSFMVSVLINQFLAATFLYGMDGKLSVIPIWLAVPSVGFAIIIGMAAGFFPAMRAMKLSPLAAIRNE
;
A
#
# COMPACT_ATOMS: atom_id res chain seq x y z
N ALA A 1 1.24 -18.94 -44.27
CA ALA A 1 -0.22 -19.16 -44.21
C ALA A 1 -0.72 -18.52 -42.91
N THR A 2 -1.85 -17.84 -42.97
CA THR A 2 -2.54 -17.28 -41.79
C THR A 2 -3.68 -18.19 -41.40
N VAL A 3 -3.75 -18.61 -40.14
CA VAL A 3 -4.84 -19.40 -39.57
C VAL A 3 -5.66 -18.46 -38.72
N ASN A 4 -6.95 -18.37 -39.00
CA ASN A 4 -7.91 -17.59 -38.20
C ASN A 4 -8.51 -18.50 -37.13
N VAL A 5 -8.52 -18.07 -35.90
CA VAL A 5 -9.09 -18.77 -34.74
C VAL A 5 -10.31 -17.99 -34.29
N ASP A 6 -11.43 -18.68 -34.01
CA ASP A 6 -12.70 -18.06 -33.64
C ASP A 6 -12.72 -17.44 -32.26
N ASP A 7 -11.85 -17.90 -31.35
CA ASP A 7 -11.79 -17.39 -29.97
C ASP A 7 -10.33 -17.19 -29.52
N MET A 8 -10.09 -16.09 -28.80
CA MET A 8 -8.75 -15.76 -28.29
C MET A 8 -8.22 -16.82 -27.32
N ASP A 9 -9.10 -17.47 -26.57
CA ASP A 9 -8.71 -18.49 -25.58
C ASP A 9 -8.19 -19.78 -26.23
N HIS A 10 -8.57 -20.07 -27.48
CA HIS A 10 -8.13 -21.25 -28.22
C HIS A 10 -6.87 -21.04 -29.08
N VAL A 11 -6.37 -19.81 -29.22
CA VAL A 11 -5.21 -19.49 -30.08
C VAL A 11 -3.96 -20.29 -29.66
N ILE A 12 -3.71 -20.45 -28.37
CA ILE A 12 -2.54 -21.17 -27.85
C ILE A 12 -2.67 -22.67 -28.11
N GLU A 13 -3.87 -23.21 -28.01
CA GLU A 13 -4.14 -24.63 -28.22
C GLU A 13 -3.97 -25.00 -29.71
N VAL A 14 -4.49 -24.16 -30.59
CA VAL A 14 -4.29 -24.29 -32.05
C VAL A 14 -2.82 -24.12 -32.43
N GLN A 15 -2.12 -23.17 -31.87
CA GLN A 15 -0.67 -22.97 -32.09
C GLN A 15 0.12 -24.22 -31.68
N LYS A 16 -0.16 -24.80 -30.52
CA LYS A 16 0.48 -26.05 -30.07
C LYS A 16 0.18 -27.22 -31.00
N ALA A 17 -1.06 -27.31 -31.50
CA ALA A 17 -1.45 -28.35 -32.46
C ALA A 17 -0.68 -28.21 -33.78
N ILE A 18 -0.51 -27.00 -34.30
CA ILE A 18 0.25 -26.71 -35.52
C ILE A 18 1.75 -26.99 -35.29
N SER A 19 2.29 -26.61 -34.14
CA SER A 19 3.69 -26.88 -33.79
C SER A 19 3.97 -28.38 -33.66
N ASN A 20 3.04 -29.17 -33.14
CA ASN A 20 3.15 -30.63 -33.07
C ASN A 20 3.09 -31.30 -34.45
N MET A 21 2.55 -30.63 -35.47
CA MET A 21 2.57 -31.08 -36.87
C MET A 21 3.90 -30.74 -37.59
N GLY A 22 4.88 -30.13 -36.86
CA GLY A 22 6.21 -29.81 -37.41
C GLY A 22 6.30 -28.46 -38.12
N TYR A 23 5.29 -27.59 -37.95
CA TYR A 23 5.30 -26.25 -38.54
C TYR A 23 5.59 -25.20 -37.44
N GLU A 24 6.41 -24.20 -37.79
CA GLU A 24 6.59 -23.02 -36.89
C GLU A 24 5.34 -22.15 -36.96
N ALA A 25 4.61 -22.06 -35.84
CA ALA A 25 3.48 -21.18 -35.66
C ALA A 25 3.81 -20.12 -34.62
N ASN A 26 3.77 -18.85 -35.02
CA ASN A 26 3.94 -17.69 -34.12
C ASN A 26 2.57 -17.02 -33.92
N SER A 27 2.15 -16.84 -32.69
CA SER A 27 0.95 -16.07 -32.36
C SER A 27 1.29 -14.82 -31.55
N GLN A 28 0.52 -13.75 -31.79
CA GLN A 28 0.62 -12.55 -30.93
C GLN A 28 0.21 -12.83 -29.47
N MET A 29 -0.54 -13.90 -29.25
CA MET A 29 -1.02 -14.31 -27.94
C MET A 29 0.12 -14.79 -27.03
N GLU A 30 1.09 -15.51 -27.59
CA GLU A 30 2.31 -15.94 -26.87
C GLU A 30 3.12 -14.73 -26.38
N TRP A 31 3.21 -13.70 -27.21
CA TRP A 31 3.84 -12.43 -26.85
C TRP A 31 3.10 -11.70 -25.73
N LEU A 32 1.75 -11.70 -25.78
CA LEU A 32 0.90 -11.13 -24.74
C LEU A 32 1.02 -11.90 -23.42
N GLU A 33 1.06 -13.22 -23.46
CA GLU A 33 1.26 -14.05 -22.27
C GLU A 33 2.63 -13.83 -21.63
N GLN A 34 3.69 -13.81 -22.41
CA GLN A 34 5.03 -13.50 -21.93
C GLN A 34 5.09 -12.10 -21.30
N SER A 35 4.52 -11.09 -21.97
CA SER A 35 4.46 -9.72 -21.45
C SER A 35 3.66 -9.65 -20.16
N LYS A 36 2.54 -10.37 -20.06
CA LYS A 36 1.70 -10.46 -18.87
C LYS A 36 2.42 -11.16 -17.72
N GLN A 37 3.13 -12.24 -18.00
CA GLN A 37 3.93 -12.96 -17.01
C GLN A 37 5.07 -12.09 -16.47
N GLN A 38 5.77 -11.36 -17.36
CA GLN A 38 6.81 -10.42 -16.96
C GLN A 38 6.24 -9.28 -16.11
N SER A 39 5.09 -8.72 -16.48
CA SER A 39 4.40 -7.68 -15.70
C SER A 39 3.98 -8.18 -14.32
N ASN A 40 3.46 -9.41 -14.23
CA ASN A 40 3.09 -10.02 -12.96
C ASN A 40 4.31 -10.23 -12.04
N MET A 41 5.45 -10.62 -12.60
CA MET A 41 6.70 -10.79 -11.85
C MET A 41 7.20 -9.45 -11.29
N ILE A 42 7.17 -8.40 -12.10
CA ILE A 42 7.52 -7.03 -11.68
C ILE A 42 6.56 -6.55 -10.59
N GLN A 43 5.26 -6.74 -10.76
CA GLN A 43 4.26 -6.38 -9.76
C GLN A 43 4.47 -7.13 -8.44
N ALA A 44 4.77 -8.42 -8.49
CA ALA A 44 5.06 -9.22 -7.30
C ALA A 44 6.32 -8.73 -6.57
N ALA A 45 7.38 -8.41 -7.31
CA ALA A 45 8.61 -7.87 -6.72
C ALA A 45 8.38 -6.49 -6.08
N LEU A 46 7.69 -5.57 -6.78
CA LEU A 46 7.35 -4.25 -6.25
C LEU A 46 6.40 -4.35 -5.05
N GLY A 47 5.42 -5.27 -5.12
CA GLY A 47 4.51 -5.56 -4.01
C GLY A 47 5.25 -6.08 -2.78
N GLY A 48 6.24 -6.94 -2.97
CA GLY A 48 7.11 -7.45 -1.89
C GLY A 48 7.91 -6.32 -1.22
N ILE A 49 8.55 -5.46 -2.01
CA ILE A 49 9.29 -4.29 -1.51
C ILE A 49 8.33 -3.35 -0.75
N GLY A 50 7.14 -3.10 -1.32
CA GLY A 50 6.11 -2.29 -0.69
C GLY A 50 5.63 -2.85 0.64
N ALA A 51 5.44 -4.17 0.74
CA ALA A 51 5.03 -4.84 1.97
C ALA A 51 6.09 -4.70 3.08
N VAL A 52 7.38 -4.87 2.75
CA VAL A 52 8.48 -4.66 3.70
C VAL A 52 8.53 -3.20 4.14
N SER A 53 8.39 -2.26 3.23
CA SER A 53 8.36 -0.82 3.54
C SER A 53 7.21 -0.45 4.48
N LEU A 54 6.01 -1.01 4.25
CA LEU A 54 4.85 -0.84 5.14
C LEU A 54 5.10 -1.40 6.54
N LEU A 55 5.80 -2.54 6.63
CA LEU A 55 6.14 -3.18 7.90
C LEU A 55 7.09 -2.29 8.72
N VAL A 56 8.12 -1.73 8.07
CA VAL A 56 9.04 -0.77 8.69
C VAL A 56 8.30 0.50 9.15
N ALA A 57 7.41 1.04 8.31
CA ALA A 57 6.57 2.18 8.66
C ALA A 57 5.67 1.89 9.87
N ALA A 58 5.04 0.70 9.92
CA ALA A 58 4.21 0.28 11.05
C ALA A 58 5.00 0.21 12.37
N ILE A 59 6.24 -0.31 12.32
CA ILE A 59 7.14 -0.31 13.48
C ILE A 59 7.47 1.12 13.90
N GLY A 60 7.72 2.02 12.96
CA GLY A 60 7.96 3.44 13.23
C GLY A 60 6.79 4.11 13.94
N ILE A 61 5.56 3.88 13.45
CA ILE A 61 4.33 4.39 14.09
C ILE A 61 4.19 3.82 15.50
N ALA A 62 4.39 2.51 15.69
CA ALA A 62 4.30 1.88 17.00
C ALA A 62 5.32 2.47 17.99
N ASN A 63 6.55 2.72 17.56
CA ASN A 63 7.58 3.33 18.41
C ASN A 63 7.22 4.77 18.79
N THR A 64 6.75 5.58 17.84
CA THR A 64 6.31 6.96 18.10
C THR A 64 5.15 7.00 19.07
N MET A 65 4.16 6.12 18.88
CA MET A 65 3.00 5.99 19.77
C MET A 65 3.40 5.54 21.18
N MET A 66 4.34 4.60 21.28
CA MET A 66 4.87 4.18 22.59
C MET A 66 5.53 5.36 23.33
N MET A 67 6.34 6.17 22.64
CA MET A 67 6.96 7.35 23.23
C MET A 67 5.92 8.37 23.68
N SER A 68 4.95 8.70 22.83
CA SER A 68 3.81 9.59 23.15
C SER A 68 3.05 9.12 24.39
N ILE A 69 2.79 7.82 24.55
CA ILE A 69 2.12 7.24 25.71
C ILE A 69 2.98 7.42 26.98
N TYR A 70 4.29 7.21 26.91
CA TYR A 70 5.19 7.41 28.04
C TYR A 70 5.24 8.87 28.49
N GLU A 71 5.33 9.81 27.56
CA GLU A 71 5.32 11.24 27.86
C GLU A 71 4.03 11.70 28.52
N ARG A 72 2.88 11.12 28.13
CA ARG A 72 1.52 11.46 28.63
C ARG A 72 1.03 10.52 29.74
N THR A 73 1.90 9.71 30.34
CA THR A 73 1.51 8.69 31.35
C THR A 73 0.73 9.31 32.50
N LYS A 74 1.12 10.51 32.99
CA LYS A 74 0.48 11.24 34.08
C LYS A 74 -0.95 11.68 33.71
N GLU A 75 -1.14 12.20 32.50
CA GLU A 75 -2.45 12.60 31.97
C GLU A 75 -3.39 11.39 31.85
N ILE A 76 -2.89 10.27 31.35
CA ILE A 76 -3.63 9.00 31.24
C ILE A 76 -4.04 8.51 32.64
N GLY A 77 -3.14 8.64 33.61
CA GLY A 77 -3.44 8.31 35.01
C GLY A 77 -4.57 9.15 35.59
N VAL A 78 -4.55 10.45 35.37
CA VAL A 78 -5.59 11.39 35.82
C VAL A 78 -6.93 11.06 35.15
N LEU A 79 -6.95 10.84 33.85
CA LEU A 79 -8.18 10.44 33.11
C LEU A 79 -8.81 9.18 33.70
N LYS A 80 -8.00 8.20 34.11
CA LYS A 80 -8.51 6.97 34.75
C LYS A 80 -9.09 7.23 36.15
N VAL A 81 -8.46 8.06 36.94
CA VAL A 81 -8.98 8.44 38.28
C VAL A 81 -10.29 9.19 38.16
N LEU A 82 -10.46 10.01 37.13
CA LEU A 82 -11.71 10.71 36.81
C LEU A 82 -12.82 9.80 36.26
N GLY A 83 -12.54 8.49 36.12
CA GLY A 83 -13.54 7.50 35.67
C GLY A 83 -13.65 7.35 34.16
N CYS A 84 -12.67 7.85 33.37
CA CYS A 84 -12.67 7.67 31.94
C CYS A 84 -12.56 6.17 31.59
N SER A 85 -13.42 5.70 30.66
CA SER A 85 -13.42 4.30 30.29
C SER A 85 -12.12 3.90 29.56
N LEU A 86 -11.63 2.68 29.80
CA LEU A 86 -10.43 2.16 29.14
C LEU A 86 -10.59 2.12 27.61
N ALA A 87 -11.81 1.88 27.14
CA ALA A 87 -12.15 1.88 25.72
C ALA A 87 -11.97 3.29 25.10
N THR A 88 -12.37 4.34 25.84
CA THR A 88 -12.19 5.74 25.40
C THR A 88 -10.71 6.07 25.24
N ILE A 89 -9.89 5.69 26.22
CA ILE A 89 -8.44 5.91 26.18
C ILE A 89 -7.81 5.18 24.98
N ARG A 90 -8.18 3.91 24.77
CA ARG A 90 -7.71 3.15 23.60
C ARG A 90 -8.10 3.82 22.29
N ASN A 91 -9.36 4.21 22.15
CA ASN A 91 -9.88 4.79 20.92
C ASN A 91 -9.21 6.13 20.61
N MET A 92 -8.87 6.94 21.62
CA MET A 92 -8.12 8.17 21.47
C MET A 92 -6.76 7.90 20.78
N PHE A 93 -6.01 6.93 21.27
CA PHE A 93 -4.71 6.56 20.65
C PHE A 93 -4.86 5.89 19.29
N LEU A 94 -5.93 5.12 19.06
CA LEU A 94 -6.19 4.55 17.74
C LEU A 94 -6.53 5.62 16.71
N ILE A 95 -7.28 6.64 17.07
CA ILE A 95 -7.56 7.78 16.19
C ILE A 95 -6.28 8.55 15.89
N GLU A 96 -5.44 8.78 16.89
CA GLU A 96 -4.12 9.44 16.71
C GLU A 96 -3.24 8.66 15.73
N ALA A 97 -3.13 7.34 15.89
CA ALA A 97 -2.39 6.46 14.98
C ALA A 97 -3.00 6.46 13.57
N GLY A 98 -4.33 6.44 13.46
CA GLY A 98 -5.05 6.55 12.18
C GLY A 98 -4.80 7.88 11.48
N PHE A 99 -4.70 8.97 12.25
CA PHE A 99 -4.36 10.29 11.71
C PHE A 99 -2.94 10.37 11.18
N ILE A 100 -1.98 9.72 11.86
CA ILE A 100 -0.60 9.58 11.35
C ILE A 100 -0.61 8.83 10.00
N GLY A 101 -1.35 7.73 9.92
CA GLY A 101 -1.53 6.97 8.68
C GLY A 101 -2.19 7.80 7.56
N PHE A 102 -3.21 8.59 7.90
CA PHE A 102 -3.89 9.50 6.97
C PHE A 102 -2.93 10.55 6.39
N MET A 103 -2.19 11.24 7.26
CA MET A 103 -1.22 12.26 6.83
C MET A 103 -0.11 11.65 5.99
N GLY A 104 0.42 10.49 6.39
CA GLY A 104 1.42 9.74 5.60
C GLY A 104 0.86 9.32 4.23
N GLY A 105 -0.36 8.83 4.19
CA GLY A 105 -1.06 8.45 2.96
C GLY A 105 -1.28 9.63 2.01
N LEU A 106 -1.68 10.80 2.53
CA LEU A 106 -1.83 12.03 1.76
C LEU A 106 -0.51 12.51 1.16
N ILE A 107 0.54 12.55 1.97
CA ILE A 107 1.89 12.95 1.53
C ILE A 107 2.39 11.97 0.46
N GLY A 108 2.26 10.67 0.71
CA GLY A 108 2.66 9.62 -0.24
C GLY A 108 1.90 9.73 -1.58
N LEU A 109 0.59 9.98 -1.53
CA LEU A 109 -0.24 10.17 -2.72
C LEU A 109 0.20 11.41 -3.49
N THR A 110 0.43 12.53 -2.81
CA THR A 110 0.91 13.78 -3.42
C THR A 110 2.27 13.59 -4.11
N LEU A 111 3.21 12.94 -3.44
CA LEU A 111 4.52 12.61 -4.01
C LEU A 111 4.38 11.69 -5.23
N SER A 112 3.49 10.68 -5.16
CA SER A 112 3.22 9.78 -6.27
C SER A 112 2.67 10.52 -7.50
N PHE A 113 1.75 11.47 -7.31
CA PHE A 113 1.26 12.34 -8.38
C PHE A 113 2.38 13.21 -8.96
N MET A 114 3.21 13.82 -8.12
CA MET A 114 4.35 14.63 -8.60
C MET A 114 5.30 13.79 -9.46
N VAL A 115 5.67 12.59 -9.00
CA VAL A 115 6.53 11.68 -9.76
C VAL A 115 5.87 11.25 -11.07
N SER A 116 4.57 10.94 -11.07
CA SER A 116 3.81 10.58 -12.27
C SER A 116 3.83 11.72 -13.30
N VAL A 117 3.65 12.97 -12.87
CA VAL A 117 3.74 14.15 -13.75
C VAL A 117 5.14 14.28 -14.32
N LEU A 118 6.19 14.14 -13.51
CA LEU A 118 7.58 14.19 -13.96
C LEU A 118 7.89 13.10 -14.99
N ILE A 119 7.45 11.88 -14.75
CA ILE A 119 7.60 10.75 -15.69
C ILE A 119 6.93 11.10 -17.03
N ASN A 120 5.70 11.58 -16.99
CA ASN A 120 4.99 11.93 -18.22
C ASN A 120 5.62 13.13 -18.95
N GLN A 121 6.16 14.09 -18.23
CA GLN A 121 6.74 15.28 -18.85
C GLN A 121 8.13 15.03 -19.45
N PHE A 122 8.98 14.25 -18.77
CA PHE A 122 10.37 14.04 -19.20
C PHE A 122 10.57 12.74 -19.98
N LEU A 123 9.95 11.62 -19.54
CA LEU A 123 10.15 10.32 -20.19
C LEU A 123 9.21 10.13 -21.38
N ALA A 124 7.93 10.53 -21.27
CA ALA A 124 6.99 10.37 -22.36
C ALA A 124 7.42 11.20 -23.58
N ALA A 125 7.92 12.42 -23.37
CA ALA A 125 8.46 13.26 -24.45
C ALA A 125 9.65 12.62 -25.18
N THR A 126 10.43 11.78 -24.51
CA THR A 126 11.62 11.14 -25.08
C THR A 126 11.30 9.79 -25.73
N PHE A 127 10.44 8.98 -25.12
CA PHE A 127 10.16 7.61 -25.57
C PHE A 127 8.92 7.48 -26.46
N LEU A 128 7.97 8.41 -26.37
CA LEU A 128 6.72 8.38 -27.15
C LEU A 128 6.73 9.43 -28.28
N TYR A 129 7.87 9.66 -28.93
CA TYR A 129 7.98 10.60 -30.05
C TYR A 129 6.92 10.28 -31.12
N GLY A 130 5.85 11.08 -31.18
CA GLY A 130 4.77 10.92 -32.15
C GLY A 130 3.58 10.03 -31.73
N MET A 131 3.53 9.56 -30.49
CA MET A 131 2.36 8.84 -29.94
C MET A 131 1.75 9.63 -28.78
N ASP A 132 0.47 9.97 -28.89
CA ASP A 132 -0.30 10.57 -27.79
C ASP A 132 -0.59 9.52 -26.71
N GLY A 133 0.38 9.30 -25.79
CA GLY A 133 0.25 8.34 -24.70
C GLY A 133 0.84 8.87 -23.39
N LYS A 134 0.18 8.57 -22.27
CA LYS A 134 0.73 8.81 -20.92
C LYS A 134 1.39 7.52 -20.43
N LEU A 135 2.66 7.59 -20.01
CA LEU A 135 3.39 6.46 -19.45
C LEU A 135 2.90 6.09 -18.04
N SER A 136 2.46 7.09 -17.27
CA SER A 136 1.99 6.89 -15.91
C SER A 136 0.65 7.59 -15.70
N VAL A 137 -0.36 6.83 -15.27
CA VAL A 137 -1.70 7.35 -14.93
C VAL A 137 -2.10 6.75 -13.59
N ILE A 138 -2.40 7.61 -12.63
CA ILE A 138 -2.94 7.21 -11.32
C ILE A 138 -4.46 7.41 -11.35
N PRO A 139 -5.25 6.35 -11.45
CA PRO A 139 -6.70 6.48 -11.47
C PRO A 139 -7.23 6.84 -10.08
N ILE A 140 -8.24 7.70 -10.04
CA ILE A 140 -8.81 8.20 -8.78
C ILE A 140 -9.42 7.11 -7.91
N TRP A 141 -9.95 6.06 -8.55
CA TRP A 141 -10.52 4.90 -7.85
C TRP A 141 -9.46 4.08 -7.09
N LEU A 142 -8.17 4.21 -7.43
CA LEU A 142 -7.05 3.61 -6.70
C LEU A 142 -6.49 4.57 -5.64
N ALA A 143 -6.50 5.87 -5.91
CA ALA A 143 -5.98 6.91 -5.02
C ALA A 143 -6.76 6.97 -3.69
N VAL A 144 -8.10 6.92 -3.75
CA VAL A 144 -8.93 7.00 -2.53
C VAL A 144 -8.76 5.78 -1.61
N PRO A 145 -8.85 4.53 -2.11
CA PRO A 145 -8.60 3.35 -1.28
C PRO A 145 -7.17 3.28 -0.72
N SER A 146 -6.16 3.80 -1.42
CA SER A 146 -4.78 3.78 -0.91
C SER A 146 -4.61 4.62 0.36
N VAL A 147 -5.27 5.78 0.45
CA VAL A 147 -5.29 6.58 1.68
C VAL A 147 -6.06 5.85 2.79
N GLY A 148 -7.21 5.25 2.46
CA GLY A 148 -7.96 4.41 3.40
C GLY A 148 -7.11 3.25 3.95
N PHE A 149 -6.35 2.59 3.09
CA PHE A 149 -5.42 1.53 3.47
C PHE A 149 -4.32 2.05 4.40
N ALA A 150 -3.75 3.23 4.13
CA ALA A 150 -2.74 3.84 4.99
C ALA A 150 -3.30 4.14 6.40
N ILE A 151 -4.55 4.58 6.51
CA ILE A 151 -5.23 4.77 7.80
C ILE A 151 -5.34 3.44 8.56
N ILE A 152 -5.77 2.37 7.88
CA ILE A 152 -5.92 1.03 8.47
C ILE A 152 -4.57 0.53 8.98
N ILE A 153 -3.50 0.68 8.22
CA ILE A 153 -2.15 0.29 8.64
C ILE A 153 -1.70 1.11 9.85
N GLY A 154 -1.95 2.43 9.85
CA GLY A 154 -1.66 3.30 11.00
C GLY A 154 -2.38 2.84 12.26
N MET A 155 -3.68 2.57 12.17
CA MET A 155 -4.48 2.06 13.30
C MET A 155 -4.01 0.67 13.76
N ALA A 156 -3.66 -0.23 12.85
CA ALA A 156 -3.15 -1.56 13.17
C ALA A 156 -1.80 -1.46 13.91
N ALA A 157 -0.90 -0.59 13.45
CA ALA A 157 0.39 -0.33 14.10
C ALA A 157 0.24 0.27 15.50
N GLY A 158 -0.73 1.19 15.68
CA GLY A 158 -1.02 1.83 16.97
C GLY A 158 -1.80 0.94 17.94
N PHE A 159 -2.33 -0.20 17.50
CA PHE A 159 -3.18 -1.05 18.34
C PHE A 159 -2.46 -1.59 19.58
N PHE A 160 -1.25 -2.15 19.42
CA PHE A 160 -0.46 -2.66 20.55
C PHE A 160 -0.06 -1.58 21.55
N PRO A 161 0.48 -0.42 21.13
CA PRO A 161 0.72 0.70 22.05
C PRO A 161 -0.54 1.15 22.79
N ALA A 162 -1.66 1.33 22.09
CA ALA A 162 -2.92 1.72 22.69
C ALA A 162 -3.41 0.74 23.77
N MET A 163 -3.23 -0.56 23.55
CA MET A 163 -3.52 -1.59 24.54
C MET A 163 -2.61 -1.51 25.77
N ARG A 164 -1.36 -1.11 25.60
CA ARG A 164 -0.44 -0.88 26.74
C ARG A 164 -0.85 0.33 27.57
N ALA A 165 -1.31 1.42 26.94
CA ALA A 165 -1.83 2.59 27.64
C ALA A 165 -3.01 2.24 28.58
N MET A 166 -3.86 1.32 28.19
CA MET A 166 -4.93 0.83 29.06
C MET A 166 -4.45 0.10 30.32
N LYS A 167 -3.30 -0.56 30.25
CA LYS A 167 -2.75 -1.36 31.37
C LYS A 167 -1.92 -0.53 32.37
N LEU A 168 -1.65 0.74 32.10
CA LEU A 168 -0.94 1.62 33.04
C LEU A 168 -1.71 1.75 34.35
N SER A 169 -1.03 1.53 35.47
CA SER A 169 -1.62 1.70 36.80
C SER A 169 -1.79 3.19 37.11
N PRO A 170 -2.99 3.67 37.50
CA PRO A 170 -3.19 5.07 37.85
C PRO A 170 -2.27 5.53 39.01
N LEU A 171 -2.09 4.67 39.99
CA LEU A 171 -1.25 4.94 41.17
C LEU A 171 0.23 5.07 40.79
N ALA A 172 0.74 4.21 39.89
CA ALA A 172 2.10 4.28 39.43
C ALA A 172 2.35 5.52 38.54
N ALA A 173 1.34 5.91 37.76
CA ALA A 173 1.41 7.09 36.89
C ALA A 173 1.51 8.43 37.65
N ILE A 174 0.92 8.50 38.86
CA ILE A 174 0.92 9.72 39.69
C ILE A 174 2.12 9.75 40.64
N ARG A 175 2.68 8.59 41.02
CA ARG A 175 3.75 8.44 42.02
C ARG A 175 5.15 8.51 41.47
N ASN A 176 5.34 8.39 40.14
CA ASN A 176 6.66 8.59 39.52
C ASN A 176 6.95 10.08 39.40
N GLU A 177 7.64 10.60 40.41
CA GLU A 177 8.52 11.74 40.32
C GLU A 177 9.93 11.25 39.96
#